data_83d1a7dc1c64949f64650b3b243f6c65
#
_entry.id   83d1a7dc1c64949f64650b3b243f6c65
#
_cell.length_a   1.000
_cell.length_b   1.000
_cell.length_c   1.000
_cell.angle_alpha   90.00
_cell.angle_beta   90.00
_cell.angle_gamma   90.00
#
_symmetry.space_group_name_H-M   'P 1'
#
loop_
_entity.id
_entity.type
_entity.pdbx_description
1 polymer ?
#
loop_
_entity_poly.entity_id
_entity_poly.type
_entity_poly.pdbx_seq_one_letter_code
_entity_poly.pdbx_strand_id
1 'polypeptide(L)'
;MLAWMDLEMTGLDHTRDVIVEIATLITDDELNVVAEGPDLVIAATEAQLAGMDPFVLNMHTRSGLLDQIRASTITLEQAGAETLAFIKAHVPEPRTVPLCGNSIGMDRRFLAAYLPEIEDWLHYRSVDVSTIKELVRRWYPGALSEVPKKATAHRAMDDIRESLDELRFYRQRVFIPGPTTTPTPD
;
A
#
# COMPACT_ATOMS: atom_id res chain seq x y z
N MET A 1 12.89 8.90 3.23
CA MET A 1 11.41 8.72 3.37
C MET A 1 10.92 7.56 2.54
N LEU A 2 9.75 7.01 2.89
CA LEU A 2 9.10 5.89 2.20
C LEU A 2 7.64 6.26 1.92
N ALA A 3 7.14 5.95 0.72
CA ALA A 3 5.75 6.15 0.33
C ALA A 3 5.01 4.80 0.38
N TRP A 4 4.11 4.66 1.32
CA TRP A 4 3.28 3.48 1.50
C TRP A 4 1.97 3.66 0.75
N MET A 5 1.53 2.62 0.06
CA MET A 5 0.27 2.62 -0.67
C MET A 5 -0.30 1.23 -0.69
N ASP A 6 -1.62 1.17 -0.71
CA ASP A 6 -2.39 -0.04 -0.92
C ASP A 6 -3.60 0.29 -1.79
N LEU A 7 -3.96 -0.62 -2.67
CA LEU A 7 -5.09 -0.51 -3.57
C LEU A 7 -6.05 -1.67 -3.34
N GLU A 8 -7.34 -1.37 -3.27
CA GLU A 8 -8.38 -2.38 -3.44
C GLU A 8 -8.90 -2.33 -4.87
N MET A 9 -9.10 -3.51 -5.46
CA MET A 9 -9.50 -3.65 -6.86
C MET A 9 -10.69 -4.61 -7.00
N THR A 10 -11.35 -4.58 -8.16
CA THR A 10 -12.42 -5.54 -8.50
C THR A 10 -11.89 -6.94 -8.81
N GLY A 11 -10.57 -7.10 -8.95
CA GLY A 11 -9.85 -8.33 -9.23
C GLY A 11 -8.37 -8.06 -9.48
N LEU A 12 -7.64 -9.04 -9.99
CA LEU A 12 -6.18 -8.97 -10.13
C LEU A 12 -5.69 -8.81 -11.58
N ASP A 13 -6.60 -8.71 -12.54
CA ASP A 13 -6.27 -8.50 -13.95
C ASP A 13 -6.36 -7.02 -14.31
N HIS A 14 -5.25 -6.29 -14.25
CA HIS A 14 -5.16 -4.86 -14.56
C HIS A 14 -5.60 -4.46 -15.97
N THR A 15 -5.87 -5.42 -16.87
CA THR A 15 -6.41 -5.14 -18.20
C THR A 15 -7.94 -5.10 -18.22
N ARG A 16 -8.59 -5.56 -17.16
CA ARG A 16 -10.04 -5.70 -17.04
C ARG A 16 -10.59 -5.12 -15.74
N ASP A 17 -9.90 -5.39 -14.64
CA ASP A 17 -10.34 -4.99 -13.30
C ASP A 17 -9.93 -3.55 -13.00
N VAL A 18 -10.65 -2.89 -12.11
CA VAL A 18 -10.48 -1.47 -11.81
C VAL A 18 -10.12 -1.23 -10.34
N ILE A 19 -9.48 -0.10 -10.06
CA ILE A 19 -9.19 0.35 -8.70
C ILE A 19 -10.47 0.91 -8.09
N VAL A 20 -10.79 0.48 -6.87
CA VAL A 20 -11.99 0.88 -6.11
C VAL A 20 -11.69 1.52 -4.76
N GLU A 21 -10.46 1.41 -4.26
CA GLU A 21 -9.97 2.15 -3.10
C GLU A 21 -8.47 2.43 -3.28
N ILE A 22 -8.00 3.57 -2.83
CA ILE A 22 -6.59 3.95 -2.79
C ILE A 22 -6.29 4.65 -1.48
N ALA A 23 -5.28 4.18 -0.75
CA ALA A 23 -4.77 4.82 0.44
C ALA A 23 -3.27 5.07 0.34
N THR A 24 -2.79 6.11 1.03
CA THR A 24 -1.38 6.50 1.00
C THR A 24 -0.94 7.01 2.36
N LEU A 25 0.30 6.67 2.75
CA LEU A 25 0.95 7.10 3.98
C LEU A 25 2.43 7.37 3.71
N ILE A 26 3.02 8.37 4.36
CA ILE A 26 4.45 8.66 4.27
C ILE A 26 5.11 8.39 5.61
N THR A 27 6.25 7.67 5.59
CA THR A 27 7.12 7.51 6.76
C THR A 27 8.50 8.09 6.51
N ASP A 28 9.22 8.34 7.62
CA ASP A 28 10.68 8.49 7.56
C ASP A 28 11.37 7.13 7.38
N ASP A 29 12.71 7.15 7.35
CA ASP A 29 13.53 5.93 7.18
C ASP A 29 13.57 5.08 8.47
N GLU A 30 13.13 5.65 9.61
CA GLU A 30 12.96 4.94 10.88
C GLU A 30 11.57 4.31 11.03
N LEU A 31 10.74 4.41 9.98
CA LEU A 31 9.37 3.92 9.93
C LEU A 31 8.38 4.70 10.84
N ASN A 32 8.72 5.92 11.24
CA ASN A 32 7.76 6.79 11.91
C ASN A 32 6.84 7.43 10.88
N VAL A 33 5.54 7.48 11.19
CA VAL A 33 4.55 8.14 10.32
C VAL A 33 4.81 9.64 10.30
N VAL A 34 5.08 10.17 9.12
CA VAL A 34 5.27 11.60 8.87
C VAL A 34 3.93 12.25 8.50
N ALA A 35 3.15 11.58 7.64
CA ALA A 35 1.84 12.06 7.22
C ALA A 35 0.94 10.90 6.79
N GLU A 36 -0.34 10.97 7.15
CA GLU A 36 -1.40 10.14 6.60
C GLU A 36 -2.04 10.91 5.44
N GLY A 37 -2.16 10.25 4.31
CA GLY A 37 -2.68 10.81 3.09
C GLY A 37 -4.15 10.50 2.86
N PRO A 38 -4.61 10.73 1.64
CA PRO A 38 -5.95 10.35 1.25
C PRO A 38 -6.18 8.85 1.43
N ASP A 39 -7.40 8.52 1.86
CA ASP A 39 -8.00 7.19 1.88
C ASP A 39 -9.34 7.32 1.14
N LEU A 40 -9.35 6.96 -0.14
CA LEU A 40 -10.41 7.33 -1.07
C LEU A 40 -11.06 6.10 -1.69
N VAL A 41 -12.36 5.96 -1.45
CA VAL A 41 -13.19 4.97 -2.13
C VAL A 41 -13.67 5.53 -3.46
N ILE A 42 -13.38 4.82 -4.54
CA ILE A 42 -13.61 5.25 -5.92
C ILE A 42 -14.90 4.61 -6.42
N ALA A 43 -15.73 5.40 -7.10
CA ALA A 43 -16.96 4.93 -7.70
C ALA A 43 -16.67 3.92 -8.83
N ALA A 44 -17.45 2.85 -8.87
CA ALA A 44 -17.43 1.88 -9.96
C ALA A 44 -18.84 1.62 -10.48
N THR A 45 -18.95 1.33 -11.77
CA THR A 45 -20.24 1.00 -12.39
C THR A 45 -20.70 -0.41 -12.00
N GLU A 46 -22.01 -0.66 -12.00
CA GLU A 46 -22.54 -2.01 -11.75
C GLU A 46 -21.98 -3.05 -12.74
N ALA A 47 -21.65 -2.66 -13.97
CA ALA A 47 -21.01 -3.56 -14.94
C ALA A 47 -19.59 -3.98 -14.50
N GLN A 48 -18.80 -3.05 -13.93
CA GLN A 48 -17.48 -3.36 -13.36
C GLN A 48 -17.59 -4.23 -12.12
N LEU A 49 -18.56 -3.94 -11.24
CA LEU A 49 -18.81 -4.73 -10.02
C LEU A 49 -19.31 -6.14 -10.33
N ALA A 50 -20.13 -6.30 -11.36
CA ALA A 50 -20.64 -7.61 -11.80
C ALA A 50 -19.54 -8.54 -12.35
N GLY A 51 -18.38 -7.99 -12.72
CA GLY A 51 -17.22 -8.76 -13.18
C GLY A 51 -16.36 -9.35 -12.05
N MET A 52 -16.61 -9.00 -10.78
CA MET A 52 -15.85 -9.50 -9.64
C MET A 52 -15.93 -11.03 -9.51
N ASP A 53 -14.79 -11.64 -9.17
CA ASP A 53 -14.77 -13.01 -8.69
C ASP A 53 -15.59 -13.13 -7.39
N PRO A 54 -16.29 -14.25 -7.15
CA PRO A 54 -17.07 -14.45 -5.92
C PRO A 54 -16.28 -14.26 -4.62
N PHE A 55 -14.98 -14.55 -4.61
CA PHE A 55 -14.12 -14.33 -3.47
C PHE A 55 -13.94 -12.81 -3.20
N VAL A 56 -13.61 -12.03 -4.23
CA VAL A 56 -13.43 -10.57 -4.12
C VAL A 56 -14.73 -9.90 -3.74
N LEU A 57 -15.85 -10.29 -4.36
CA LEU A 57 -17.17 -9.78 -4.02
C LEU A 57 -17.54 -10.02 -2.55
N ASN A 58 -17.30 -11.23 -2.04
CA ASN A 58 -17.54 -11.55 -0.63
C ASN A 58 -16.62 -10.75 0.31
N MET A 59 -15.36 -10.57 -0.06
CA MET A 59 -14.39 -9.79 0.70
C MET A 59 -14.84 -8.33 0.83
N HIS A 60 -15.15 -7.66 -0.27
CA HIS A 60 -15.63 -6.27 -0.27
C HIS A 60 -17.01 -6.10 0.39
N THR A 61 -17.86 -7.12 0.32
CA THR A 61 -19.13 -7.12 1.04
C THR A 61 -18.90 -7.17 2.56
N ARG A 62 -18.01 -8.04 3.02
CA ARG A 62 -17.75 -8.21 4.46
C ARG A 62 -17.02 -7.02 5.08
N SER A 63 -16.13 -6.38 4.35
CA SER A 63 -15.44 -5.15 4.79
C SER A 63 -16.33 -3.90 4.73
N GLY A 64 -17.53 -4.00 4.10
CA GLY A 64 -18.41 -2.86 3.85
C GLY A 64 -17.95 -1.95 2.72
N LEU A 65 -16.86 -2.30 2.04
CA LEU A 65 -16.31 -1.52 0.93
C LEU A 65 -17.26 -1.49 -0.26
N LEU A 66 -17.95 -2.59 -0.56
CA LEU A 66 -18.89 -2.66 -1.69
C LEU A 66 -19.99 -1.59 -1.62
N ASP A 67 -20.58 -1.37 -0.44
CA ASP A 67 -21.59 -0.34 -0.24
C ASP A 67 -21.02 1.07 -0.38
N GLN A 68 -19.78 1.26 0.07
CA GLN A 68 -19.08 2.55 -0.06
C GLN A 68 -18.73 2.84 -1.53
N ILE A 69 -18.32 1.85 -2.32
CA ILE A 69 -18.05 2.00 -3.76
C ILE A 69 -19.34 2.47 -4.47
N ARG A 70 -20.48 1.86 -4.18
CA ARG A 70 -21.79 2.21 -4.76
C ARG A 70 -22.25 3.61 -4.35
N ALA A 71 -21.93 4.03 -3.13
CA ALA A 71 -22.28 5.35 -2.61
C ALA A 71 -21.29 6.45 -3.03
N SER A 72 -20.09 6.07 -3.46
CA SER A 72 -19.04 7.01 -3.83
C SER A 72 -19.40 7.78 -5.11
N THR A 73 -18.95 9.03 -5.15
CA THR A 73 -18.98 9.90 -6.34
C THR A 73 -17.57 10.28 -6.80
N ILE A 74 -16.53 9.80 -6.10
CA ILE A 74 -15.13 10.09 -6.41
C ILE A 74 -14.74 9.30 -7.66
N THR A 75 -14.24 10.00 -8.67
CA THR A 75 -13.71 9.35 -9.87
C THR A 75 -12.28 8.90 -9.65
N LEU A 76 -11.81 7.95 -10.45
CA LEU A 76 -10.40 7.52 -10.43
C LEU A 76 -9.44 8.69 -10.69
N GLU A 77 -9.81 9.60 -11.60
CA GLU A 77 -9.01 10.79 -11.91
C GLU A 77 -8.88 11.72 -10.70
N GLN A 78 -9.98 11.96 -9.98
CA GLN A 78 -9.97 12.77 -8.75
C GLN A 78 -9.11 12.12 -7.68
N ALA A 79 -9.29 10.82 -7.43
CA ALA A 79 -8.50 10.09 -6.45
C ALA A 79 -7.01 10.11 -6.80
N GLY A 80 -6.66 9.91 -8.08
CA GLY A 80 -5.28 9.99 -8.55
C GLY A 80 -4.66 11.37 -8.37
N ALA A 81 -5.41 12.44 -8.69
CA ALA A 81 -4.95 13.81 -8.54
C ALA A 81 -4.69 14.17 -7.07
N GLU A 82 -5.61 13.81 -6.15
CA GLU A 82 -5.46 14.05 -4.72
C GLU A 82 -4.29 13.28 -4.13
N THR A 83 -4.16 12.00 -4.48
CA THR A 83 -3.05 11.15 -4.04
C THR A 83 -1.70 11.69 -4.53
N LEU A 84 -1.61 12.07 -5.81
CA LEU A 84 -0.38 12.64 -6.37
C LEU A 84 -0.03 13.98 -5.73
N ALA A 85 -1.02 14.83 -5.48
CA ALA A 85 -0.81 16.11 -4.80
C ALA A 85 -0.27 15.91 -3.37
N PHE A 86 -0.83 14.95 -2.63
CA PHE A 86 -0.34 14.57 -1.30
C PHE A 86 1.11 14.07 -1.36
N ILE A 87 1.44 13.15 -2.28
CA ILE A 87 2.80 12.62 -2.44
C ILE A 87 3.77 13.78 -2.74
N LYS A 88 3.44 14.67 -3.69
CA LYS A 88 4.27 15.82 -4.07
C LYS A 88 4.51 16.79 -2.93
N ALA A 89 3.52 16.98 -2.05
CA ALA A 89 3.66 17.87 -0.88
C ALA A 89 4.70 17.38 0.12
N HIS A 90 4.89 16.05 0.24
CA HIS A 90 5.82 15.44 1.19
C HIS A 90 7.11 14.95 0.53
N VAL A 91 7.06 14.68 -0.77
CA VAL A 91 8.16 14.19 -1.61
C VAL A 91 8.24 15.08 -2.84
N PRO A 92 8.83 16.28 -2.73
CA PRO A 92 8.82 17.26 -3.82
C PRO A 92 9.67 16.86 -5.02
N GLU A 93 10.65 15.98 -4.84
CA GLU A 93 11.52 15.51 -5.93
C GLU A 93 11.06 14.15 -6.47
N PRO A 94 10.74 14.06 -7.78
CA PRO A 94 10.31 12.80 -8.37
C PRO A 94 11.41 11.75 -8.33
N ARG A 95 11.02 10.48 -8.27
CA ARG A 95 11.89 9.30 -8.33
C ARG A 95 12.90 9.17 -7.18
N THR A 96 12.58 9.75 -6.03
CA THR A 96 13.47 9.70 -4.85
C THR A 96 13.00 8.69 -3.80
N VAL A 97 11.71 8.37 -3.72
CA VAL A 97 11.16 7.43 -2.72
C VAL A 97 10.56 6.19 -3.37
N PRO A 98 10.82 5.01 -2.81
CA PRO A 98 10.22 3.77 -3.28
C PRO A 98 8.75 3.66 -2.86
N LEU A 99 7.98 2.91 -3.64
CA LEU A 99 6.68 2.43 -3.24
C LEU A 99 6.82 1.28 -2.24
N CYS A 100 6.07 1.32 -1.14
CA CYS A 100 6.12 0.36 -0.05
C CYS A 100 4.75 -0.26 0.22
N GLY A 101 4.72 -1.54 0.61
CA GLY A 101 3.51 -2.27 0.97
C GLY A 101 3.74 -3.78 0.96
N ASN A 102 2.66 -4.55 1.02
CA ASN A 102 2.69 -6.00 0.87
C ASN A 102 2.28 -6.41 -0.55
N SER A 103 3.07 -7.26 -1.21
CA SER A 103 2.82 -7.74 -2.59
C SER A 103 2.67 -6.61 -3.61
N ILE A 104 3.36 -5.52 -3.37
CA ILE A 104 3.25 -4.22 -4.02
C ILE A 104 3.44 -4.25 -5.54
N GLY A 105 3.96 -5.35 -6.07
CA GLY A 105 4.07 -5.56 -7.51
C GLY A 105 2.73 -5.60 -8.24
N MET A 106 1.64 -5.95 -7.56
CA MET A 106 0.29 -5.90 -8.12
C MET A 106 -0.20 -4.47 -8.19
N ASP A 107 -0.07 -3.72 -7.10
CA ASP A 107 -0.44 -2.30 -7.03
C ASP A 107 0.29 -1.50 -8.11
N ARG A 108 1.60 -1.72 -8.30
CA ARG A 108 2.38 -1.07 -9.36
C ARG A 108 1.84 -1.33 -10.76
N ARG A 109 1.32 -2.52 -11.04
CA ARG A 109 0.71 -2.81 -12.36
C ARG A 109 -0.55 -1.99 -12.57
N PHE A 110 -1.39 -1.88 -11.54
CA PHE A 110 -2.59 -1.04 -11.60
C PHE A 110 -2.25 0.44 -11.67
N LEU A 111 -1.27 0.92 -10.89
CA LEU A 111 -0.79 2.30 -11.00
C LEU A 111 -0.28 2.61 -12.41
N ALA A 112 0.56 1.75 -12.98
CA ALA A 112 1.09 1.94 -14.33
C ALA A 112 -0.01 1.96 -15.39
N ALA A 113 -1.08 1.16 -15.22
CA ALA A 113 -2.18 1.08 -16.16
C ALA A 113 -3.17 2.25 -16.04
N TYR A 114 -3.45 2.70 -14.81
CA TYR A 114 -4.56 3.60 -14.52
C TYR A 114 -4.16 4.97 -13.96
N LEU A 115 -3.04 5.06 -13.27
CA LEU A 115 -2.52 6.27 -12.61
C LEU A 115 -1.01 6.44 -12.88
N PRO A 116 -0.59 6.48 -14.16
CA PRO A 116 0.82 6.48 -14.54
C PRO A 116 1.59 7.67 -13.97
N GLU A 117 0.95 8.80 -13.69
CA GLU A 117 1.59 9.97 -13.10
C GLU A 117 2.08 9.70 -11.66
N ILE A 118 1.38 8.86 -10.89
CA ILE A 118 1.83 8.42 -9.56
C ILE A 118 3.00 7.46 -9.71
N GLU A 119 2.88 6.47 -10.59
CA GLU A 119 3.95 5.49 -10.85
C GLU A 119 5.25 6.17 -11.31
N ASP A 120 5.15 7.14 -12.22
CA ASP A 120 6.29 7.91 -12.72
C ASP A 120 6.92 8.85 -11.68
N TRP A 121 6.16 9.28 -10.66
CA TRP A 121 6.67 10.11 -9.57
C TRP A 121 7.49 9.31 -8.58
N LEU A 122 7.14 8.05 -8.37
CA LEU A 122 7.81 7.15 -7.44
C LEU A 122 9.11 6.58 -8.03
N HIS A 123 10.03 6.16 -7.17
CA HIS A 123 11.24 5.47 -7.60
C HIS A 123 10.88 4.09 -8.16
N TYR A 124 11.61 3.60 -9.16
CA TYR A 124 11.38 2.28 -9.77
C TYR A 124 11.60 1.10 -8.81
N ARG A 125 12.35 1.30 -7.73
CA ARG A 125 12.52 0.28 -6.67
C ARG A 125 11.32 0.27 -5.75
N SER A 126 11.10 -0.89 -5.11
CA SER A 126 10.03 -1.09 -4.13
C SER A 126 10.59 -1.60 -2.80
N VAL A 127 9.87 -1.33 -1.73
CA VAL A 127 10.03 -2.04 -0.45
C VAL A 127 8.80 -2.94 -0.28
N ASP A 128 8.95 -4.18 -0.70
CA ASP A 128 7.89 -5.18 -0.58
C ASP A 128 8.08 -6.00 0.69
N VAL A 129 7.20 -5.77 1.67
CA VAL A 129 7.24 -6.45 2.97
C VAL A 129 6.99 -7.94 2.82
N SER A 130 6.19 -8.35 1.84
CA SER A 130 5.94 -9.77 1.56
C SER A 130 7.20 -10.50 1.11
N THR A 131 8.13 -9.83 0.44
CA THR A 131 9.45 -10.38 0.09
C THR A 131 10.26 -10.69 1.36
N ILE A 132 10.27 -9.76 2.32
CA ILE A 132 10.96 -9.98 3.61
C ILE A 132 10.31 -11.15 4.35
N LYS A 133 8.99 -11.19 4.42
CA LYS A 133 8.22 -12.31 5.00
C LYS A 133 8.62 -13.67 4.40
N GLU A 134 8.73 -13.74 3.07
CA GLU A 134 9.14 -14.95 2.38
C GLU A 134 10.56 -15.40 2.75
N LEU A 135 11.50 -14.46 2.94
CA LEU A 135 12.85 -14.76 3.40
C LEU A 135 12.87 -15.18 4.88
N VAL A 136 12.11 -14.48 5.73
CA VAL A 136 11.97 -14.84 7.16
C VAL A 136 11.38 -16.24 7.32
N ARG A 137 10.39 -16.59 6.54
CA ARG A 137 9.79 -17.93 6.54
C ARG A 137 10.82 -19.03 6.28
N ARG A 138 11.80 -18.76 5.41
CA ARG A 138 12.83 -19.74 5.03
C ARG A 138 14.01 -19.77 5.97
N TRP A 139 14.42 -18.60 6.47
CA TRP A 139 15.68 -18.48 7.20
C TRP A 139 15.49 -18.33 8.71
N TYR A 140 14.33 -17.79 9.14
CA TYR A 140 14.01 -17.51 10.53
C TYR A 140 12.58 -17.97 10.89
N PRO A 141 12.23 -19.26 10.65
CA PRO A 141 10.83 -19.72 10.80
C PRO A 141 10.26 -19.51 12.21
N GLY A 142 11.11 -19.49 13.24
CA GLY A 142 10.70 -19.20 14.62
C GLY A 142 10.15 -17.77 14.80
N ALA A 143 10.66 -16.81 14.05
CA ALA A 143 10.19 -15.42 14.16
C ALA A 143 8.76 -15.23 13.64
N LEU A 144 8.29 -16.07 12.71
CA LEU A 144 6.93 -15.96 12.17
C LEU A 144 5.83 -16.15 13.20
N SER A 145 6.08 -16.95 14.23
CA SER A 145 5.09 -17.17 15.29
C SER A 145 4.83 -15.94 16.16
N GLU A 146 5.71 -14.95 16.09
CA GLU A 146 5.66 -13.71 16.86
C GLU A 146 5.17 -12.52 16.02
N VAL A 147 4.97 -12.70 14.70
CA VAL A 147 4.46 -11.63 13.82
C VAL A 147 3.08 -11.18 14.29
N PRO A 148 2.83 -9.86 14.38
CA PRO A 148 1.52 -9.34 14.73
C PRO A 148 0.41 -9.94 13.84
N LYS A 149 -0.68 -10.36 14.47
CA LYS A 149 -1.83 -10.88 13.72
C LYS A 149 -2.53 -9.75 13.00
N LYS A 150 -2.77 -9.93 11.72
CA LYS A 150 -3.55 -9.01 10.91
C LYS A 150 -5.03 -9.09 11.26
N ALA A 151 -5.70 -7.93 11.27
CA ALA A 151 -7.15 -7.86 11.52
C ALA A 151 -7.97 -8.36 10.32
N THR A 152 -7.37 -8.48 9.14
CA THR A 152 -8.03 -8.89 7.88
C THR A 152 -9.25 -8.02 7.52
N ALA A 153 -9.13 -6.72 7.78
CA ALA A 153 -10.20 -5.77 7.49
C ALA A 153 -10.40 -5.56 5.97
N HIS A 154 -9.37 -5.82 5.16
CA HIS A 154 -9.35 -5.57 3.72
C HIS A 154 -9.83 -4.16 3.39
N ARG A 155 -9.16 -3.18 4.00
CA ARG A 155 -9.29 -1.76 3.76
C ARG A 155 -7.90 -1.19 3.56
N ALA A 156 -7.74 -0.41 2.50
CA ALA A 156 -6.42 0.00 2.03
C ALA A 156 -5.56 0.68 3.13
N MET A 157 -6.12 1.61 3.91
CA MET A 157 -5.36 2.26 4.97
C MET A 157 -4.99 1.31 6.12
N ASP A 158 -5.86 0.39 6.48
CA ASP A 158 -5.58 -0.59 7.54
C ASP A 158 -4.50 -1.58 7.08
N ASP A 159 -4.54 -2.02 5.81
CA ASP A 159 -3.54 -2.91 5.22
C ASP A 159 -2.16 -2.23 5.10
N ILE A 160 -2.12 -0.90 4.85
CA ILE A 160 -0.87 -0.11 4.96
C ILE A 160 -0.31 -0.13 6.38
N ARG A 161 -1.14 0.15 7.40
CA ARG A 161 -0.70 0.17 8.80
C ARG A 161 -0.20 -1.20 9.25
N GLU A 162 -0.91 -2.27 8.87
CA GLU A 162 -0.48 -3.64 9.15
C GLU A 162 0.84 -3.99 8.46
N SER A 163 1.04 -3.54 7.21
CA SER A 163 2.29 -3.74 6.47
C SER A 163 3.46 -3.00 7.10
N LEU A 164 3.22 -1.78 7.58
CA LEU A 164 4.20 -0.97 8.29
C LEU A 164 4.60 -1.64 9.62
N ASP A 165 3.63 -2.13 10.40
CA ASP A 165 3.89 -2.80 11.66
C ASP A 165 4.60 -4.15 11.46
N GLU A 166 4.28 -4.87 10.39
CA GLU A 166 4.98 -6.09 10.00
C GLU A 166 6.45 -5.80 9.64
N LEU A 167 6.73 -4.71 8.92
CA LEU A 167 8.12 -4.31 8.61
C LEU A 167 8.88 -3.86 9.86
N ARG A 168 8.25 -3.10 10.77
CA ARG A 168 8.83 -2.73 12.07
C ARG A 168 9.22 -3.96 12.90
N PHE A 169 8.34 -4.96 12.92
CA PHE A 169 8.62 -6.23 13.58
C PHE A 169 9.85 -6.92 12.96
N TYR A 170 9.91 -7.06 11.62
CA TYR A 170 11.08 -7.68 10.97
C TYR A 170 12.35 -6.89 11.23
N ARG A 171 12.31 -5.57 11.18
CA ARG A 171 13.46 -4.71 11.47
C ARG A 171 14.02 -4.98 12.86
N GLN A 172 13.18 -5.19 13.86
CA GLN A 172 13.61 -5.43 15.24
C GLN A 172 14.08 -6.86 15.49
N ARG A 173 13.51 -7.84 14.79
CA ARG A 173 13.69 -9.26 15.12
C ARG A 173 14.66 -9.98 14.20
N VAL A 174 14.83 -9.51 12.98
CA VAL A 174 15.51 -10.26 11.93
C VAL A 174 16.74 -9.52 11.41
N PHE A 175 16.69 -8.21 11.31
CA PHE A 175 17.83 -7.44 10.84
C PHE A 175 18.83 -7.20 11.96
N ILE A 176 20.14 -7.32 11.63
CA ILE A 176 21.19 -6.95 12.56
C ILE A 176 21.12 -5.42 12.76
N PRO A 177 21.15 -4.94 14.03
CA PRO A 177 21.18 -3.49 14.27
C PRO A 177 22.30 -2.83 13.48
N GLY A 178 21.97 -1.77 12.74
CA GLY A 178 22.97 -0.99 12.03
C GLY A 178 24.00 -0.38 13.00
N PRO A 179 25.18 0.01 12.50
CA PRO A 179 26.13 0.74 13.33
C PRO A 179 25.42 1.99 13.88
N THR A 180 25.50 2.18 15.19
CA THR A 180 25.03 3.41 15.82
C THR A 180 25.82 4.57 15.20
N THR A 181 25.17 5.39 14.39
CA THR A 181 25.75 6.66 13.96
C THR A 181 25.84 7.54 15.19
N THR A 182 27.00 7.52 15.86
CA THR A 182 27.30 8.55 16.84
C THR A 182 27.32 9.87 16.07
N PRO A 183 26.56 10.89 16.47
CA PRO A 183 26.68 12.21 15.84
C PRO A 183 28.12 12.64 15.98
N THR A 184 28.80 12.95 14.88
CA THR A 184 30.11 13.59 14.93
C THR A 184 29.87 14.95 15.58
N PRO A 185 30.52 15.28 16.71
CA PRO A 185 30.41 16.63 17.24
C PRO A 185 31.03 17.60 16.24
N ASP A 186 30.27 18.67 15.91
CA ASP A 186 30.71 19.82 15.11
C ASP A 186 31.97 20.49 15.69
#